data_38f3da431b1ec9dcf8e77ca892dadf70
#
_entry.id   38f3da431b1ec9dcf8e77ca892dadf70
#
_cell.length_a   1.000
_cell.length_b   1.000
_cell.length_c   1.000
_cell.angle_alpha   90.00
_cell.angle_beta   90.00
_cell.angle_gamma   90.00
#
_symmetry.space_group_name_H-M   'P 1'
#
loop_
_entity.id
_entity.type
_entity.pdbx_description
1 polymer ?
#
loop_
_entity_poly.entity_id
_entity_poly.type
_entity_poly.pdbx_seq_one_letter_code
_entity_poly.pdbx_strand_id
1 'polypeptide(L)'
;MTFNQVLKRLKSKSNPAAVRGMARFGITAAKAYGWSAPALKKFAREIGKDHDLALRLWSTGILEARALAGLIDEKEKVTERQMEDWAKDFDSWAVCDGTCLNLFRYTPFAYKKCWEWSERQEEFVKRAAFALMACLTVSDKATNDRVFLRFLPLIKRQAVDERNYVKKALNWALRQIGKRNRKLNQAAVKAAQEIHGLNSPSARWIASDALRELISQAAQRRLKVRDALAAREDAKKSKDAANLRAKIVSSTAVSDRRISPL
;
A
#
# COMPACT_ATOMS: atom_id res chain seq x y z
N MET A 1 10.56 24.81 -6.70
CA MET A 1 11.81 25.10 -5.90
C MET A 1 12.99 24.42 -6.56
N THR A 2 14.19 25.04 -6.52
CA THR A 2 15.40 24.39 -7.06
C THR A 2 15.93 23.30 -6.11
N PHE A 3 16.69 22.36 -6.64
CA PHE A 3 17.35 21.30 -5.88
C PHE A 3 18.18 21.83 -4.68
N ASN A 4 18.99 22.86 -4.93
CA ASN A 4 19.81 23.47 -3.88
C ASN A 4 18.98 24.15 -2.78
N GLN A 5 17.86 24.78 -3.13
CA GLN A 5 16.93 25.37 -2.15
C GLN A 5 16.29 24.28 -1.28
N VAL A 6 15.90 23.15 -1.86
CA VAL A 6 15.33 22.02 -1.10
C VAL A 6 16.35 21.46 -0.12
N LEU A 7 17.58 21.16 -0.57
CA LEU A 7 18.63 20.63 0.30
C LEU A 7 19.03 21.61 1.39
N LYS A 8 19.17 22.91 1.07
CA LYS A 8 19.46 23.95 2.06
C LYS A 8 18.38 23.99 3.15
N ARG A 9 17.09 23.90 2.76
CA ARG A 9 15.99 23.92 3.71
C ARG A 9 15.92 22.64 4.56
N LEU A 10 16.20 21.46 3.99
CA LEU A 10 16.30 20.23 4.76
C LEU A 10 17.40 20.33 5.82
N LYS A 11 18.58 20.80 5.44
CA LYS A 11 19.73 20.96 6.32
C LYS A 11 19.49 22.00 7.40
N SER A 12 18.89 23.15 7.08
CA SER A 12 18.66 24.27 8.04
C SER A 12 17.72 23.92 9.18
N LYS A 13 16.87 22.91 8.99
CA LYS A 13 15.92 22.40 10.00
C LYS A 13 16.33 21.04 10.54
N SER A 14 17.61 20.71 10.49
CA SER A 14 18.14 19.46 11.05
C SER A 14 17.91 19.39 12.55
N ASN A 15 17.51 18.19 13.02
CA ASN A 15 17.27 17.88 14.42
C ASN A 15 18.11 16.65 14.82
N PRO A 16 19.34 16.84 15.33
CA PRO A 16 20.21 15.73 15.72
C PRO A 16 19.63 14.84 16.83
N ALA A 17 18.79 15.39 17.71
CA ALA A 17 18.14 14.60 18.75
C ALA A 17 17.10 13.63 18.14
N ALA A 18 16.33 14.08 17.15
CA ALA A 18 15.42 13.23 16.40
C ALA A 18 16.18 12.13 15.62
N VAL A 19 17.33 12.47 14.98
CA VAL A 19 18.17 11.48 14.30
C VAL A 19 18.64 10.39 15.25
N ARG A 20 19.15 10.76 16.44
CA ARG A 20 19.50 9.76 17.48
C ARG A 20 18.32 8.90 17.91
N GLY A 21 17.13 9.50 17.98
CA GLY A 21 15.89 8.78 18.31
C GLY A 21 15.45 7.77 17.26
N MET A 22 15.81 7.94 15.99
CA MET A 22 15.43 7.04 14.89
C MET A 22 15.99 5.62 15.05
N ALA A 23 17.17 5.48 15.64
CA ALA A 23 17.82 4.18 15.88
C ALA A 23 16.95 3.25 16.74
N ARG A 24 16.18 3.79 17.70
CA ARG A 24 15.23 3.02 18.54
C ARG A 24 14.14 2.33 17.73
N PHE A 25 13.84 2.87 16.55
CA PHE A 25 12.86 2.33 15.62
C PHE A 25 13.51 1.52 14.49
N GLY A 26 14.83 1.27 14.56
CA GLY A 26 15.56 0.54 13.53
C GLY A 26 15.75 1.33 12.24
N ILE A 27 15.79 2.67 12.32
CA ILE A 27 16.14 3.54 11.21
C ILE A 27 17.58 4.00 11.43
N THR A 28 18.52 3.38 10.71
CA THR A 28 19.98 3.61 10.85
C THR A 28 20.56 4.24 9.57
N ALA A 29 19.86 5.24 9.02
CA ALA A 29 20.30 5.90 7.81
C ALA A 29 21.66 6.60 8.03
N ALA A 30 22.60 6.40 7.11
CA ALA A 30 23.92 7.02 7.15
C ALA A 30 23.86 8.55 7.06
N LYS A 31 22.83 9.09 6.38
CA LYS A 31 22.60 10.52 6.19
C LYS A 31 21.14 10.84 6.51
N ALA A 32 20.89 11.56 7.63
CA ALA A 32 19.56 12.00 8.01
C ALA A 32 19.58 13.38 8.68
N TYR A 33 18.48 14.11 8.57
CA TYR A 33 18.31 15.43 9.20
C TYR A 33 17.28 15.44 10.34
N GLY A 34 16.50 14.38 10.52
CA GLY A 34 15.58 14.25 11.66
C GLY A 34 14.25 14.95 11.48
N TRP A 35 13.74 15.09 10.24
CA TRP A 35 12.42 15.64 9.99
C TRP A 35 11.32 14.62 10.31
N SER A 36 10.22 15.10 10.85
CA SER A 36 9.03 14.26 11.02
C SER A 36 8.28 14.05 9.70
N ALA A 37 7.60 12.91 9.58
CA ALA A 37 6.80 12.59 8.39
C ALA A 37 5.70 13.65 8.08
N PRO A 38 4.98 14.23 9.07
CA PRO A 38 4.06 15.34 8.81
C PRO A 38 4.75 16.59 8.24
N ALA A 39 5.94 16.94 8.75
CA ALA A 39 6.70 18.09 8.24
C ALA A 39 7.17 17.87 6.80
N LEU A 40 7.64 16.66 6.46
CA LEU A 40 8.01 16.30 5.09
C LEU A 40 6.80 16.35 4.15
N LYS A 41 5.64 15.85 4.56
CA LYS A 41 4.40 15.93 3.76
C LYS A 41 3.97 17.37 3.52
N LYS A 42 4.11 18.25 4.52
CA LYS A 42 3.84 19.69 4.35
C LYS A 42 4.81 20.30 3.34
N PHE A 43 6.09 20.00 3.48
CA PHE A 43 7.12 20.50 2.57
C PHE A 43 6.94 19.99 1.15
N ALA A 44 6.60 18.72 0.96
CA ALA A 44 6.29 18.16 -0.36
C ALA A 44 5.14 18.89 -1.06
N ARG A 45 4.09 19.31 -0.31
CA ARG A 45 2.99 20.12 -0.86
C ARG A 45 3.42 21.51 -1.32
N GLU A 46 4.38 22.11 -0.62
CA GLU A 46 4.95 23.41 -1.01
C GLU A 46 5.84 23.31 -2.27
N ILE A 47 6.51 22.17 -2.47
CA ILE A 47 7.32 21.89 -3.66
C ILE A 47 6.41 21.62 -4.88
N GLY A 48 5.35 20.85 -4.70
CA GLY A 48 4.52 20.32 -5.78
C GLY A 48 5.08 19.04 -6.41
N LYS A 49 4.54 18.65 -7.56
CA LYS A 49 5.00 17.48 -8.32
C LYS A 49 6.14 17.87 -9.26
N ASP A 50 7.24 17.13 -9.22
CA ASP A 50 8.44 17.38 -10.03
C ASP A 50 9.29 16.10 -10.12
N HIS A 51 9.22 15.42 -11.26
CA HIS A 51 9.90 14.17 -11.51
C HIS A 51 11.42 14.31 -11.51
N ASP A 52 11.95 15.32 -12.21
CA ASP A 52 13.40 15.51 -12.33
C ASP A 52 14.03 15.87 -11.00
N LEU A 53 13.33 16.69 -10.21
CA LEU A 53 13.75 17.01 -8.85
C LEU A 53 13.72 15.77 -7.96
N ALA A 54 12.70 14.90 -8.10
CA ALA A 54 12.60 13.65 -7.35
C ALA A 54 13.78 12.72 -7.63
N LEU A 55 14.16 12.53 -8.89
CA LEU A 55 15.32 11.71 -9.27
C LEU A 55 16.62 12.25 -8.64
N ARG A 56 16.83 13.56 -8.70
CA ARG A 56 18.00 14.23 -8.11
C ARG A 56 18.01 14.15 -6.59
N LEU A 57 16.88 14.28 -5.92
CA LEU A 57 16.79 14.14 -4.46
C LEU A 57 17.05 12.70 -4.02
N TRP A 58 16.56 11.71 -4.79
CA TRP A 58 16.81 10.30 -4.50
C TRP A 58 18.30 9.97 -4.50
N SER A 59 19.04 10.43 -5.50
CA SER A 59 20.47 10.15 -5.66
C SER A 59 21.36 10.68 -4.53
N THR A 60 20.85 11.59 -3.67
CA THR A 60 21.63 12.12 -2.53
C THR A 60 21.89 11.09 -1.43
N GLY A 61 21.10 10.03 -1.34
CA GLY A 61 21.14 9.06 -0.25
C GLY A 61 20.69 9.61 1.10
N ILE A 62 20.16 10.85 1.17
CA ILE A 62 19.66 11.44 2.41
C ILE A 62 18.24 10.94 2.67
N LEU A 63 17.99 10.44 3.88
CA LEU A 63 16.71 9.84 4.26
C LEU A 63 15.51 10.75 3.89
N GLU A 64 15.56 12.01 4.31
CA GLU A 64 14.46 12.96 4.07
C GLU A 64 14.35 13.37 2.61
N ALA A 65 15.46 13.43 1.87
CA ALA A 65 15.45 13.73 0.45
C ALA A 65 14.82 12.56 -0.34
N ARG A 66 15.15 11.31 0.00
CA ARG A 66 14.49 10.11 -0.55
C ARG A 66 12.98 10.05 -0.20
N ALA A 67 12.63 10.40 1.04
CA ALA A 67 11.22 10.49 1.45
C ALA A 67 10.46 11.58 0.67
N LEU A 68 11.08 12.76 0.45
CA LEU A 68 10.51 13.81 -0.41
C LEU A 68 10.39 13.36 -1.85
N ALA A 69 11.41 12.69 -2.40
CA ALA A 69 11.36 12.14 -3.75
C ALA A 69 10.11 11.28 -3.97
N GLY A 70 9.84 10.33 -3.07
CA GLY A 70 8.63 9.51 -3.14
C GLY A 70 7.30 10.28 -2.95
N LEU A 71 7.34 11.49 -2.40
CA LEU A 71 6.15 12.34 -2.23
C LEU A 71 5.91 13.27 -3.42
N ILE A 72 6.98 13.77 -4.07
CA ILE A 72 6.89 14.79 -5.14
C ILE A 72 6.95 14.19 -6.55
N ASP A 73 7.39 12.95 -6.69
CA ASP A 73 7.49 12.30 -7.99
C ASP A 73 6.11 12.18 -8.67
N GLU A 74 6.12 12.23 -10.00
CA GLU A 74 4.95 12.08 -10.87
C GLU A 74 4.79 10.60 -11.23
N LYS A 75 3.79 9.95 -10.67
CA LYS A 75 3.56 8.49 -10.81
C LYS A 75 3.43 8.03 -12.27
N GLU A 76 2.99 8.91 -13.16
CA GLU A 76 2.83 8.67 -14.59
C GLU A 76 4.17 8.60 -15.34
N LYS A 77 5.22 9.23 -14.79
CA LYS A 77 6.58 9.23 -15.34
C LYS A 77 7.46 8.13 -14.75
N VAL A 78 7.02 7.49 -13.66
CA VAL A 78 7.79 6.42 -13.01
C VAL A 78 7.89 5.22 -13.94
N THR A 79 9.11 4.84 -14.30
CA THR A 79 9.39 3.66 -15.12
C THR A 79 9.60 2.42 -14.24
N GLU A 80 9.45 1.24 -14.84
CA GLU A 80 9.76 -0.02 -14.17
C GLU A 80 11.23 -0.08 -13.73
N ARG A 81 12.15 0.44 -14.56
CA ARG A 81 13.57 0.55 -14.25
C ARG A 81 13.81 1.43 -13.02
N GLN A 82 13.17 2.58 -12.94
CA GLN A 82 13.27 3.46 -11.76
C GLN A 82 12.82 2.72 -10.49
N MET A 83 11.73 1.96 -10.56
CA MET A 83 11.28 1.16 -9.41
C MET A 83 12.33 0.14 -8.97
N GLU A 84 12.97 -0.56 -9.92
CA GLU A 84 14.06 -1.52 -9.63
C GLU A 84 15.27 -0.84 -9.01
N ASP A 85 15.71 0.28 -9.58
CA ASP A 85 16.88 1.00 -9.11
C ASP A 85 16.63 1.58 -7.71
N TRP A 86 15.47 2.19 -7.48
CA TRP A 86 15.11 2.71 -6.16
C TRP A 86 14.91 1.61 -5.11
N ALA A 87 14.36 0.46 -5.49
CA ALA A 87 14.17 -0.65 -4.57
C ALA A 87 15.51 -1.25 -4.09
N LYS A 88 16.54 -1.30 -4.94
CA LYS A 88 17.89 -1.73 -4.56
C LYS A 88 18.57 -0.74 -3.60
N ASP A 89 18.21 0.53 -3.69
CA ASP A 89 18.76 1.58 -2.82
C ASP A 89 18.10 1.64 -1.43
N PHE A 90 17.04 0.86 -1.18
CA PHE A 90 16.39 0.87 0.14
C PHE A 90 17.35 0.38 1.23
N ASP A 91 17.62 1.25 2.18
CA ASP A 91 18.50 1.03 3.33
C ASP A 91 17.74 1.04 4.67
N SER A 92 16.46 1.38 4.64
CA SER A 92 15.60 1.38 5.82
C SER A 92 14.13 1.11 5.48
N TRP A 93 13.41 0.57 6.45
CA TRP A 93 11.97 0.35 6.31
C TRP A 93 11.19 1.66 6.09
N ALA A 94 11.67 2.77 6.61
CA ALA A 94 11.00 4.07 6.50
C ALA A 94 10.98 4.57 5.05
N VAL A 95 12.12 4.46 4.34
CA VAL A 95 12.20 4.80 2.90
C VAL A 95 11.43 3.80 2.07
N CYS A 96 11.61 2.50 2.31
CA CYS A 96 10.92 1.42 1.60
C CYS A 96 9.40 1.58 1.67
N ASP A 97 8.83 1.59 2.89
CA ASP A 97 7.38 1.69 3.08
C ASP A 97 6.83 3.04 2.62
N GLY A 98 7.57 4.12 2.87
CA GLY A 98 7.21 5.46 2.43
C GLY A 98 7.09 5.56 0.92
N THR A 99 8.03 5.00 0.17
CA THR A 99 8.04 4.99 -1.30
C THR A 99 6.93 4.09 -1.84
N CYS A 100 6.75 2.89 -1.27
CA CYS A 100 5.64 2.00 -1.63
C CYS A 100 4.27 2.68 -1.41
N LEU A 101 4.09 3.35 -0.26
CA LEU A 101 2.83 3.99 0.12
C LEU A 101 2.51 5.25 -0.68
N ASN A 102 3.51 6.08 -1.00
CA ASN A 102 3.27 7.40 -1.55
C ASN A 102 3.45 7.47 -3.08
N LEU A 103 4.16 6.50 -3.68
CA LEU A 103 4.48 6.50 -5.10
C LEU A 103 4.19 5.16 -5.78
N PHE A 104 4.91 4.10 -5.43
CA PHE A 104 4.94 2.85 -6.20
C PHE A 104 3.58 2.17 -6.36
N ARG A 105 2.72 2.21 -5.33
CA ARG A 105 1.37 1.62 -5.41
C ARG A 105 0.47 2.25 -6.48
N TYR A 106 0.82 3.42 -6.98
CA TYR A 106 0.04 4.12 -8.01
C TYR A 106 0.54 3.87 -9.43
N THR A 107 1.65 3.15 -9.58
CA THR A 107 2.23 2.81 -10.89
C THR A 107 1.56 1.58 -11.49
N PRO A 108 1.56 1.41 -12.81
CA PRO A 108 1.03 0.22 -13.46
C PRO A 108 1.83 -1.06 -13.13
N PHE A 109 3.04 -0.93 -12.62
CA PHE A 109 3.95 -2.03 -12.30
C PHE A 109 3.75 -2.59 -10.89
N ALA A 110 2.99 -1.92 -10.03
CA ALA A 110 2.89 -2.24 -8.61
C ALA A 110 2.52 -3.71 -8.33
N TYR A 111 1.49 -4.23 -9.01
CA TYR A 111 1.09 -5.63 -8.86
C TYR A 111 2.15 -6.61 -9.33
N LYS A 112 2.76 -6.37 -10.50
CA LYS A 112 3.86 -7.18 -11.03
C LYS A 112 5.01 -7.25 -10.01
N LYS A 113 5.40 -6.13 -9.42
CA LYS A 113 6.47 -6.04 -8.42
C LYS A 113 6.15 -6.76 -7.10
N CYS A 114 4.87 -6.89 -6.72
CA CYS A 114 4.51 -7.76 -5.58
C CYS A 114 4.97 -9.21 -5.79
N TRP A 115 4.86 -9.73 -7.00
CA TRP A 115 5.27 -11.10 -7.33
C TRP A 115 6.79 -11.20 -7.47
N GLU A 116 7.39 -10.39 -8.31
CA GLU A 116 8.81 -10.43 -8.63
C GLU A 116 9.69 -10.21 -7.39
N TRP A 117 9.38 -9.19 -6.61
CA TRP A 117 10.19 -8.84 -5.45
C TRP A 117 10.00 -9.77 -4.25
N SER A 118 8.90 -10.50 -4.17
CA SER A 118 8.68 -11.47 -3.08
C SER A 118 9.69 -12.62 -3.06
N GLU A 119 10.32 -12.92 -4.21
CA GLU A 119 11.32 -13.97 -4.36
C GLU A 119 12.78 -13.47 -4.26
N ARG A 120 12.98 -12.15 -4.14
CA ARG A 120 14.30 -11.55 -4.12
C ARG A 120 15.04 -11.83 -2.81
N GLN A 121 16.37 -11.84 -2.89
CA GLN A 121 17.22 -12.09 -1.72
C GLN A 121 17.52 -10.82 -0.93
N GLU A 122 17.51 -9.65 -1.54
CA GLU A 122 17.75 -8.36 -0.89
C GLU A 122 16.61 -8.05 0.09
N GLU A 123 16.97 -7.80 1.35
CA GLU A 123 16.01 -7.69 2.46
C GLU A 123 14.93 -6.63 2.21
N PHE A 124 15.33 -5.43 1.79
CA PHE A 124 14.38 -4.35 1.60
C PHE A 124 13.63 -4.43 0.26
N VAL A 125 14.18 -5.08 -0.79
CA VAL A 125 13.44 -5.38 -2.01
C VAL A 125 12.33 -6.39 -1.71
N LYS A 126 12.65 -7.47 -0.98
CA LYS A 126 11.64 -8.43 -0.52
C LYS A 126 10.62 -7.77 0.40
N ARG A 127 11.06 -6.90 1.33
CA ARG A 127 10.15 -6.10 2.16
C ARG A 127 9.18 -5.29 1.32
N ALA A 128 9.67 -4.61 0.27
CA ALA A 128 8.87 -3.76 -0.61
C ALA A 128 7.73 -4.54 -1.28
N ALA A 129 7.94 -5.80 -1.66
CA ALA A 129 6.87 -6.65 -2.20
C ALA A 129 5.67 -6.73 -1.24
N PHE A 130 5.93 -7.05 0.03
CA PHE A 130 4.87 -7.19 1.04
C PHE A 130 4.31 -5.85 1.52
N ALA A 131 5.13 -4.79 1.53
CA ALA A 131 4.66 -3.43 1.76
C ALA A 131 3.70 -2.98 0.65
N LEU A 132 4.02 -3.26 -0.63
CA LEU A 132 3.11 -2.99 -1.75
C LEU A 132 1.80 -3.79 -1.63
N MET A 133 1.87 -5.09 -1.31
CA MET A 133 0.66 -5.90 -1.08
C MET A 133 -0.24 -5.28 -0.02
N ALA A 134 0.33 -4.81 1.10
CA ALA A 134 -0.40 -4.14 2.15
C ALA A 134 -1.02 -2.81 1.67
N CYS A 135 -0.24 -1.98 0.98
CA CYS A 135 -0.68 -0.69 0.46
C CYS A 135 -1.81 -0.83 -0.57
N LEU A 136 -1.66 -1.74 -1.54
CA LEU A 136 -2.65 -2.02 -2.58
C LEU A 136 -3.94 -2.55 -1.97
N THR A 137 -3.85 -3.46 -1.01
CA THR A 137 -5.03 -4.02 -0.32
C THR A 137 -5.87 -2.92 0.34
N VAL A 138 -5.24 -1.89 0.88
CA VAL A 138 -5.94 -0.77 1.54
C VAL A 138 -6.46 0.24 0.53
N SER A 139 -5.68 0.60 -0.48
CA SER A 139 -5.96 1.73 -1.37
C SER A 139 -6.80 1.38 -2.59
N ASP A 140 -6.52 0.24 -3.22
CA ASP A 140 -7.22 -0.17 -4.43
C ASP A 140 -8.55 -0.87 -4.08
N LYS A 141 -9.64 -0.11 -4.19
CA LYS A 141 -11.00 -0.61 -3.91
C LYS A 141 -11.64 -1.29 -5.13
N ALA A 142 -11.14 -1.01 -6.32
CA ALA A 142 -11.70 -1.53 -7.57
C ALA A 142 -11.22 -2.95 -7.89
N THR A 143 -10.00 -3.29 -7.47
CA THR A 143 -9.41 -4.61 -7.76
C THR A 143 -10.19 -5.74 -7.10
N ASN A 144 -10.43 -6.79 -7.89
CA ASN A 144 -11.12 -8.00 -7.46
C ASN A 144 -10.35 -8.72 -6.33
N ASP A 145 -11.08 -9.23 -5.35
CA ASP A 145 -10.53 -9.98 -4.21
C ASP A 145 -9.67 -11.19 -4.59
N ARG A 146 -9.90 -11.78 -5.78
CA ARG A 146 -9.09 -12.91 -6.29
C ARG A 146 -7.60 -12.56 -6.35
N VAL A 147 -7.25 -11.30 -6.63
CA VAL A 147 -5.85 -10.86 -6.65
C VAL A 147 -5.24 -10.95 -5.26
N PHE A 148 -5.95 -10.46 -4.25
CA PHE A 148 -5.48 -10.49 -2.85
C PHE A 148 -5.44 -11.91 -2.28
N LEU A 149 -6.37 -12.79 -2.68
CA LEU A 149 -6.33 -14.23 -2.33
C LEU A 149 -5.04 -14.88 -2.86
N ARG A 150 -4.59 -14.51 -4.06
CA ARG A 150 -3.35 -15.04 -4.65
C ARG A 150 -2.08 -14.60 -3.93
N PHE A 151 -2.11 -13.54 -3.12
CA PHE A 151 -0.97 -13.14 -2.28
C PHE A 151 -0.78 -14.05 -1.06
N LEU A 152 -1.84 -14.69 -0.55
CA LEU A 152 -1.75 -15.53 0.64
C LEU A 152 -0.77 -16.70 0.51
N PRO A 153 -0.72 -17.46 -0.60
CA PRO A 153 0.29 -18.49 -0.82
C PRO A 153 1.73 -17.95 -0.81
N LEU A 154 1.96 -16.74 -1.36
CA LEU A 154 3.29 -16.10 -1.32
C LEU A 154 3.69 -15.76 0.12
N ILE A 155 2.76 -15.14 0.87
CA ILE A 155 2.99 -14.82 2.28
C ILE A 155 3.31 -16.08 3.08
N LYS A 156 2.57 -17.17 2.87
CA LYS A 156 2.82 -18.46 3.52
C LYS A 156 4.20 -19.01 3.19
N ARG A 157 4.60 -19.02 1.91
CA ARG A 157 5.90 -19.53 1.46
C ARG A 157 7.05 -18.75 2.06
N GLN A 158 6.93 -17.43 2.17
CA GLN A 158 7.98 -16.56 2.69
C GLN A 158 7.93 -16.36 4.22
N ALA A 159 6.94 -16.92 4.91
CA ALA A 159 6.77 -16.75 6.35
C ALA A 159 7.92 -17.31 7.20
N VAL A 160 8.76 -18.16 6.62
CA VAL A 160 9.96 -18.72 7.26
C VAL A 160 11.18 -17.79 7.18
N ASP A 161 11.08 -16.63 6.54
CA ASP A 161 12.16 -15.64 6.48
C ASP A 161 12.35 -15.01 7.86
N GLU A 162 13.51 -15.26 8.48
CA GLU A 162 13.80 -14.84 9.87
C GLU A 162 14.23 -13.37 9.96
N ARG A 163 14.50 -12.70 8.83
CA ARG A 163 14.90 -11.29 8.81
C ARG A 163 13.76 -10.41 9.34
N ASN A 164 14.10 -9.58 10.33
CA ASN A 164 13.13 -8.82 11.10
C ASN A 164 12.27 -7.89 10.22
N TYR A 165 12.87 -7.27 9.22
CA TYR A 165 12.15 -6.33 8.35
C TYR A 165 11.25 -7.04 7.34
N VAL A 166 11.62 -8.23 6.87
CA VAL A 166 10.80 -9.06 5.97
C VAL A 166 9.59 -9.62 6.74
N LYS A 167 9.79 -10.27 7.90
CA LYS A 167 8.70 -10.87 8.68
C LYS A 167 7.65 -9.84 9.12
N LYS A 168 8.07 -8.61 9.45
CA LYS A 168 7.13 -7.53 9.81
C LYS A 168 6.29 -7.08 8.61
N ALA A 169 6.84 -7.05 7.40
CA ALA A 169 6.10 -6.72 6.19
C ALA A 169 5.12 -7.84 5.80
N LEU A 170 5.53 -9.10 5.92
CA LEU A 170 4.66 -10.27 5.74
C LEU A 170 3.44 -10.20 6.66
N ASN A 171 3.68 -9.97 7.94
CA ASN A 171 2.63 -9.79 8.93
C ASN A 171 1.71 -8.61 8.57
N TRP A 172 2.27 -7.49 8.15
CA TRP A 172 1.49 -6.32 7.74
C TRP A 172 0.60 -6.65 6.54
N ALA A 173 1.13 -7.28 5.48
CA ALA A 173 0.37 -7.68 4.30
C ALA A 173 -0.79 -8.62 4.66
N LEU A 174 -0.50 -9.68 5.44
CA LEU A 174 -1.51 -10.66 5.87
C LEU A 174 -2.66 -10.00 6.63
N ARG A 175 -2.34 -9.12 7.58
CA ARG A 175 -3.34 -8.39 8.35
C ARG A 175 -4.16 -7.42 7.51
N GLN A 176 -3.56 -6.70 6.54
CA GLN A 176 -4.31 -5.81 5.67
C GLN A 176 -5.26 -6.58 4.76
N ILE A 177 -4.84 -7.72 4.21
CA ILE A 177 -5.71 -8.59 3.43
C ILE A 177 -6.91 -9.04 4.27
N GLY A 178 -6.67 -9.55 5.47
CA GLY A 178 -7.74 -10.02 6.35
C GLY A 178 -8.66 -8.91 6.90
N LYS A 179 -8.25 -7.65 6.84
CA LYS A 179 -9.09 -6.52 7.24
C LYS A 179 -9.90 -5.92 6.09
N ARG A 180 -9.75 -6.39 4.86
CA ARG A 180 -10.42 -5.79 3.71
C ARG A 180 -11.92 -6.09 3.66
N ASN A 181 -12.33 -7.35 3.83
CA ASN A 181 -13.73 -7.78 3.93
C ASN A 181 -13.80 -9.17 4.59
N ARG A 182 -15.00 -9.68 4.84
CA ARG A 182 -15.22 -10.96 5.52
C ARG A 182 -14.63 -12.16 4.78
N LYS A 183 -14.79 -12.22 3.45
CA LYS A 183 -14.24 -13.31 2.62
C LYS A 183 -12.72 -13.38 2.73
N LEU A 184 -12.06 -12.25 2.60
CA LEU A 184 -10.60 -12.16 2.74
C LEU A 184 -10.14 -12.36 4.19
N ASN A 185 -10.97 -11.98 5.18
CA ASN A 185 -10.69 -12.27 6.58
C ASN A 185 -10.63 -13.78 6.84
N GLN A 186 -11.64 -14.52 6.41
CA GLN A 186 -11.69 -15.98 6.56
C GLN A 186 -10.46 -16.65 5.91
N ALA A 187 -10.13 -16.22 4.68
CA ALA A 187 -8.96 -16.74 3.96
C ALA A 187 -7.64 -16.41 4.66
N ALA A 188 -7.49 -15.18 5.15
CA ALA A 188 -6.28 -14.75 5.88
C ALA A 188 -6.13 -15.45 7.24
N VAL A 189 -7.23 -15.68 7.95
CA VAL A 189 -7.23 -16.47 9.21
C VAL A 189 -6.80 -17.90 8.93
N LYS A 190 -7.35 -18.55 7.89
CA LYS A 190 -6.93 -19.90 7.48
C LYS A 190 -5.43 -19.93 7.12
N ALA A 191 -4.96 -18.97 6.30
CA ALA A 191 -3.55 -18.86 5.94
C ALA A 191 -2.66 -18.65 7.19
N ALA A 192 -3.08 -17.83 8.15
CA ALA A 192 -2.35 -17.64 9.40
C ALA A 192 -2.27 -18.94 10.24
N GLN A 193 -3.35 -19.73 10.29
CA GLN A 193 -3.33 -21.05 10.96
C GLN A 193 -2.35 -22.02 10.29
N GLU A 194 -2.33 -22.06 8.96
CA GLU A 194 -1.38 -22.86 8.20
C GLU A 194 0.08 -22.39 8.40
N ILE A 195 0.31 -21.07 8.45
CA ILE A 195 1.62 -20.48 8.75
C ILE A 195 2.06 -20.84 10.17
N HIS A 196 1.15 -20.88 11.15
CA HIS A 196 1.46 -21.24 12.54
C HIS A 196 2.03 -22.66 12.65
N GLY A 197 1.60 -23.57 11.79
CA GLY A 197 2.09 -24.96 11.74
C GLY A 197 3.48 -25.12 11.13
N LEU A 198 4.08 -24.08 10.55
CA LEU A 198 5.42 -24.16 9.98
C LEU A 198 6.48 -24.17 11.10
N ASN A 199 7.54 -24.97 10.88
CA ASN A 199 8.65 -25.06 11.84
C ASN A 199 9.61 -23.88 11.70
N SER A 200 9.16 -22.67 12.06
CA SER A 200 9.95 -21.43 12.04
C SER A 200 9.48 -20.47 13.13
N PRO A 201 10.39 -19.87 13.92
CA PRO A 201 10.06 -18.80 14.87
C PRO A 201 9.38 -17.61 14.20
N SER A 202 9.83 -17.20 13.02
CA SER A 202 9.23 -16.12 12.24
C SER A 202 7.78 -16.43 11.88
N ALA A 203 7.52 -17.62 11.34
CA ALA A 203 6.19 -18.05 10.95
C ALA A 203 5.24 -18.06 12.16
N ARG A 204 5.66 -18.62 13.31
CA ARG A 204 4.85 -18.62 14.53
C ARG A 204 4.53 -17.21 15.01
N TRP A 205 5.51 -16.28 14.96
CA TRP A 205 5.29 -14.89 15.34
C TRP A 205 4.30 -14.19 14.40
N ILE A 206 4.49 -14.32 13.07
CA ILE A 206 3.59 -13.75 12.06
C ILE A 206 2.16 -14.22 12.28
N ALA A 207 1.99 -15.53 12.43
CA ALA A 207 0.68 -16.15 12.59
C ALA A 207 -0.02 -15.71 13.88
N SER A 208 0.68 -15.77 15.02
CA SER A 208 0.11 -15.41 16.32
C SER A 208 -0.32 -13.95 16.37
N ASP A 209 0.50 -13.03 15.83
CA ASP A 209 0.17 -11.60 15.79
C ASP A 209 -1.00 -11.31 14.84
N ALA A 210 -0.99 -11.93 13.65
CA ALA A 210 -2.08 -11.77 12.69
C ALA A 210 -3.40 -12.34 13.22
N LEU A 211 -3.41 -13.54 13.78
CA LEU A 211 -4.61 -14.15 14.37
C LEU A 211 -5.19 -13.28 15.47
N ARG A 212 -4.35 -12.81 16.41
CA ARG A 212 -4.79 -11.93 17.51
C ARG A 212 -5.56 -10.70 17.00
N GLU A 213 -5.10 -10.06 15.91
CA GLU A 213 -5.81 -8.91 15.33
C GLU A 213 -7.05 -9.34 14.53
N LEU A 214 -6.91 -10.33 13.64
CA LEU A 214 -7.95 -10.66 12.65
C LEU A 214 -9.22 -11.26 13.29
N ILE A 215 -9.10 -12.00 14.40
CA ILE A 215 -10.24 -12.55 15.12
C ILE A 215 -10.74 -11.65 16.26
N SER A 216 -10.05 -10.52 16.52
CA SER A 216 -10.46 -9.61 17.59
C SER A 216 -11.88 -9.06 17.39
N GLN A 217 -12.59 -8.81 18.50
CA GLN A 217 -13.92 -8.19 18.43
C GLN A 217 -13.93 -6.87 17.64
N ALA A 218 -12.87 -6.07 17.78
CA ALA A 218 -12.74 -4.80 17.07
C ALA A 218 -12.65 -5.00 15.55
N ALA A 219 -11.85 -5.97 15.07
CA ALA A 219 -11.76 -6.30 13.65
C ALA A 219 -13.10 -6.85 13.13
N GLN A 220 -13.73 -7.77 13.86
CA GLN A 220 -15.00 -8.37 13.45
C GLN A 220 -16.15 -7.35 13.42
N ARG A 221 -16.22 -6.40 14.34
CA ARG A 221 -17.18 -5.29 14.30
C ARG A 221 -16.99 -4.42 13.05
N ARG A 222 -15.73 -4.07 12.70
CA ARG A 222 -15.43 -3.27 11.50
C ARG A 222 -15.85 -4.01 10.23
N LEU A 223 -15.64 -5.31 10.16
CA LEU A 223 -16.06 -6.13 9.02
C LEU A 223 -17.59 -6.14 8.88
N LYS A 224 -18.33 -6.34 10.00
CA LYS A 224 -19.80 -6.27 10.00
C LYS A 224 -20.32 -4.94 9.46
N VAL A 225 -19.73 -3.82 9.89
CA VAL A 225 -20.12 -2.49 9.41
C VAL A 225 -19.84 -2.34 7.91
N ARG A 226 -18.70 -2.81 7.41
CA ARG A 226 -18.37 -2.77 5.98
C ARG A 226 -19.31 -3.61 5.14
N ASP A 227 -19.65 -4.82 5.59
CA ASP A 227 -20.62 -5.69 4.90
C ASP A 227 -21.99 -5.02 4.81
N ALA A 228 -22.44 -4.38 5.89
CA ALA A 228 -23.73 -3.66 5.90
C ALA A 228 -23.72 -2.44 4.96
N LEU A 229 -22.61 -1.70 4.88
CA LEU A 229 -22.47 -0.58 3.95
C LEU A 229 -22.45 -1.06 2.50
N ALA A 230 -21.68 -2.10 2.18
CA ALA A 230 -21.64 -2.68 0.84
C ALA A 230 -23.02 -3.17 0.39
N ALA A 231 -23.77 -3.87 1.25
CA ALA A 231 -25.13 -4.31 0.95
C ALA A 231 -26.09 -3.14 0.67
N ARG A 232 -25.95 -2.01 1.39
CA ARG A 232 -26.75 -0.80 1.14
C ARG A 232 -26.42 -0.16 -0.20
N GLU A 233 -25.14 -0.08 -0.57
CA GLU A 233 -24.71 0.46 -1.86
C GLU A 233 -25.21 -0.41 -3.03
N ASP A 234 -25.14 -1.73 -2.90
CA ASP A 234 -25.64 -2.66 -3.92
C ASP A 234 -27.17 -2.58 -4.07
N ALA A 235 -27.91 -2.47 -2.96
CA ALA A 235 -29.34 -2.25 -3.00
C ALA A 235 -29.73 -0.92 -3.66
N LYS A 236 -28.95 0.15 -3.41
CA LYS A 236 -29.15 1.44 -4.07
C LYS A 236 -28.92 1.36 -5.57
N LYS A 237 -27.79 0.77 -6.00
CA LYS A 237 -27.46 0.57 -7.42
C LYS A 237 -28.54 -0.24 -8.15
N SER A 238 -29.05 -1.29 -7.49
CA SER A 238 -30.15 -2.12 -8.05
C SER A 238 -31.42 -1.31 -8.24
N LYS A 239 -31.82 -0.48 -7.26
CA LYS A 239 -32.98 0.42 -7.39
C LYS A 239 -32.79 1.45 -8.51
N ASP A 240 -31.62 2.07 -8.59
CA ASP A 240 -31.32 3.06 -9.62
C ASP A 240 -31.35 2.44 -11.03
N ALA A 241 -30.82 1.23 -11.19
CA ALA A 241 -30.90 0.46 -12.43
C ALA A 241 -32.34 0.08 -12.81
N ALA A 242 -33.16 -0.33 -11.85
CA ALA A 242 -34.56 -0.63 -12.08
C ALA A 242 -35.36 0.62 -12.50
N ASN A 243 -35.15 1.74 -11.83
CA ASN A 243 -35.76 3.02 -12.18
C ASN A 243 -35.38 3.50 -13.58
N LEU A 244 -34.10 3.34 -13.96
CA LEU A 244 -33.63 3.68 -15.30
C LEU A 244 -34.31 2.81 -16.37
N ARG A 245 -34.40 1.50 -16.15
CA ARG A 245 -35.11 0.58 -17.06
C ARG A 245 -36.60 0.95 -17.20
N ALA A 246 -37.29 1.26 -16.10
CA ALA A 246 -38.67 1.70 -16.13
C ALA A 246 -38.87 2.99 -16.96
N LYS A 247 -37.96 3.97 -16.82
CA LYS A 247 -37.99 5.21 -17.61
C LYS A 247 -37.80 4.95 -19.11
N ILE A 248 -36.90 4.05 -19.49
CA ILE A 248 -36.65 3.68 -20.89
C ILE A 248 -37.93 3.04 -21.49
N VAL A 249 -38.50 2.06 -20.77
CA VAL A 249 -39.73 1.39 -21.24
C VAL A 249 -40.92 2.38 -21.39
N SER A 250 -41.08 3.31 -20.46
CA SER A 250 -42.13 4.33 -20.57
C SER A 250 -41.92 5.31 -21.72
N SER A 251 -40.65 5.64 -22.03
CA SER A 251 -40.29 6.53 -23.15
C SER A 251 -40.55 5.87 -24.52
N THR A 252 -40.26 4.56 -24.66
CA THR A 252 -40.54 3.82 -25.91
C THR A 252 -42.04 3.63 -26.13
N ALA A 253 -42.82 3.38 -25.08
CA ALA A 253 -44.27 3.23 -25.18
C ALA A 253 -45.01 4.53 -25.59
N VAL A 254 -44.43 5.70 -25.33
CA VAL A 254 -44.98 7.00 -25.74
C VAL A 254 -44.65 7.30 -27.21
N SER A 255 -43.53 6.80 -27.75
CA SER A 255 -43.14 6.96 -29.14
C SER A 255 -44.00 6.17 -30.08
N ASP A 256 -44.43 4.95 -29.72
CA ASP A 256 -45.25 4.08 -30.56
C ASP A 256 -46.72 4.54 -30.69
N ARG A 257 -47.22 5.40 -29.81
CA ARG A 257 -48.59 5.95 -29.91
C ARG A 257 -48.71 7.15 -30.86
N ARG A 258 -47.61 7.63 -31.46
CA ARG A 258 -47.62 8.78 -32.39
C ARG A 258 -47.56 8.38 -33.85
N ILE A 259 -47.60 7.11 -34.17
CA ILE A 259 -47.61 6.60 -35.54
C ILE A 259 -48.91 5.82 -35.70
N SER A 260 -50.04 6.56 -35.81
CA SER A 260 -51.24 6.05 -36.46
C SER A 260 -51.40 6.81 -37.74
N PRO A 261 -51.50 6.15 -38.90
CA PRO A 261 -51.76 6.81 -40.15
C PRO A 261 -53.23 7.20 -40.28
N LEU A 262 -53.47 8.39 -40.86
CA LEU A 262 -54.72 8.82 -41.47
C LEU A 262 -54.98 8.01 -42.72
#